data_685aeadfc9b5e13e098b32abb1b2a03c
#
_entry.id   685aeadfc9b5e13e098b32abb1b2a03c
#
_cell.length_a   1.000
_cell.length_b   1.000
_cell.length_c   1.000
_cell.angle_alpha   90.00
_cell.angle_beta   90.00
_cell.angle_gamma   90.00
#
_symmetry.space_group_name_H-M   'P 1'
#
loop_
_entity.id
_entity.type
_entity.pdbx_description
1 polymer ?
#
loop_
_entity_poly.entity_id
_entity_poly.type
_entity_poly.pdbx_seq_one_letter_code
_entity_poly.pdbx_strand_id
1 'polypeptide(L)'
;METMKGAVLPGNSTVELKDFEIPKPGFGQVLIKTMASTICGSDIRCIYREHVGKGPEAYIPGTIAGHEPCGQIVEEGQGLRRFKKGDRVIVYHISGCGVCHDCRKGYYISCKSKYRRAYGWQRDGGMAPYILAEEKDLIPLPEPLTYKDGAQVACGFGTVYEAIEKIGVSGNHTVLVTGLGPVGLAALMLARAMGADKLIGVEMNDYRIQLAKKLGLA
;
A
#
# COMPACT_ATOMS: atom_id res chain seq x y z
N MET A 1 4.41 -21.19 -20.86
CA MET A 1 4.54 -20.55 -19.55
C MET A 1 3.14 -20.33 -19.01
N GLU A 2 2.94 -20.45 -17.69
CA GLU A 2 1.62 -20.19 -17.09
C GLU A 2 1.34 -18.68 -17.11
N THR A 3 0.09 -18.32 -17.39
CA THR A 3 -0.33 -16.93 -17.49
C THR A 3 -1.39 -16.59 -16.45
N MET A 4 -1.53 -15.30 -16.15
CA MET A 4 -2.56 -14.74 -15.26
C MET A 4 -3.18 -13.51 -15.89
N LYS A 5 -4.42 -13.18 -15.52
CA LYS A 5 -5.04 -11.90 -15.86
C LYS A 5 -4.58 -10.83 -14.89
N GLY A 6 -4.15 -9.69 -15.39
CA GLY A 6 -3.84 -8.50 -14.61
C GLY A 6 -4.66 -7.31 -15.06
N ALA A 7 -5.09 -6.47 -14.12
CA ALA A 7 -5.82 -5.24 -14.42
C ALA A 7 -4.85 -4.10 -14.72
N VAL A 8 -5.00 -3.48 -15.87
CA VAL A 8 -4.24 -2.32 -16.33
C VAL A 8 -5.17 -1.11 -16.40
N LEU A 9 -4.67 0.04 -16.02
CA LEU A 9 -5.39 1.31 -16.05
C LEU A 9 -4.83 2.20 -17.18
N PRO A 10 -5.51 2.29 -18.35
CA PRO A 10 -5.00 3.07 -19.49
C PRO A 10 -4.98 4.59 -19.28
N GLY A 11 -5.63 5.11 -18.23
CA GLY A 11 -5.69 6.55 -17.95
C GLY A 11 -6.83 7.28 -18.65
N ASN A 12 -7.82 6.55 -19.10
CA ASN A 12 -9.02 7.05 -19.82
C ASN A 12 -10.34 6.68 -19.12
N SER A 13 -10.27 6.43 -17.81
CA SER A 13 -11.41 5.99 -16.98
C SER A 13 -11.97 4.61 -17.37
N THR A 14 -11.12 3.75 -17.91
CA THR A 14 -11.45 2.33 -18.17
C THR A 14 -10.47 1.39 -17.45
N VAL A 15 -10.84 0.13 -17.37
CA VAL A 15 -10.00 -0.96 -16.86
C VAL A 15 -9.86 -2.00 -17.96
N GLU A 16 -8.65 -2.37 -18.28
CA GLU A 16 -8.35 -3.45 -19.23
C GLU A 16 -7.79 -4.66 -18.49
N LEU A 17 -8.27 -5.85 -18.83
CA LEU A 17 -7.69 -7.11 -18.37
C LEU A 17 -6.78 -7.64 -19.46
N LYS A 18 -5.49 -7.80 -19.14
CA LYS A 18 -4.46 -8.33 -20.06
C LYS A 18 -3.87 -9.62 -19.50
N ASP A 19 -3.31 -10.43 -20.41
CA ASP A 19 -2.56 -11.62 -20.04
C ASP A 19 -1.12 -11.25 -19.74
N PHE A 20 -0.61 -11.77 -18.62
CA PHE A 20 0.75 -11.62 -18.15
C PHE A 20 1.32 -13.01 -17.84
N GLU A 21 2.61 -13.19 -18.05
CA GLU A 21 3.29 -14.38 -17.54
C GLU A 21 3.34 -14.33 -16.01
N ILE A 22 3.12 -15.47 -15.34
CA ILE A 22 3.35 -15.55 -13.90
C ILE A 22 4.85 -15.44 -13.65
N PRO A 23 5.31 -14.40 -12.91
CA PRO A 23 6.73 -14.16 -12.72
C PRO A 23 7.35 -15.21 -11.81
N LYS A 24 8.65 -15.51 -12.03
CA LYS A 24 9.43 -16.38 -11.15
C LYS A 24 10.31 -15.53 -10.22
N PRO A 25 10.34 -15.85 -8.91
CA PRO A 25 11.16 -15.10 -7.98
C PRO A 25 12.66 -15.36 -8.19
N GLY A 26 13.43 -14.29 -8.33
CA GLY A 26 14.88 -14.28 -8.34
C GLY A 26 15.48 -14.15 -6.94
N PHE A 27 16.76 -13.77 -6.87
CA PHE A 27 17.46 -13.58 -5.59
C PHE A 27 16.82 -12.45 -4.76
N GLY A 28 16.49 -12.75 -3.48
CA GLY A 28 15.85 -11.81 -2.57
C GLY A 28 14.40 -11.50 -2.89
N GLN A 29 13.74 -12.28 -3.76
CA GLN A 29 12.37 -12.07 -4.18
C GLN A 29 11.47 -13.24 -3.77
N VAL A 30 10.18 -12.97 -3.70
CA VAL A 30 9.13 -13.96 -3.46
C VAL A 30 7.99 -13.76 -4.46
N LEU A 31 7.32 -14.87 -4.80
CA LEU A 31 6.02 -14.82 -5.47
C LEU A 31 4.92 -14.91 -4.41
N ILE A 32 4.04 -13.94 -4.42
CA ILE A 32 2.92 -13.83 -3.48
C ILE A 32 1.62 -14.08 -4.23
N LYS A 33 0.80 -15.00 -3.74
CA LYS A 33 -0.62 -15.10 -4.14
C LYS A 33 -1.34 -13.93 -3.51
N THR A 34 -1.86 -13.02 -4.32
CA THR A 34 -2.63 -11.86 -3.85
C THR A 34 -3.97 -12.34 -3.27
N MET A 35 -4.22 -12.04 -2.02
CA MET A 35 -5.46 -12.37 -1.31
C MET A 35 -6.37 -11.16 -1.17
N ALA A 36 -5.79 -9.96 -1.15
CA ALA A 36 -6.50 -8.69 -1.18
C ALA A 36 -5.59 -7.61 -1.78
N SER A 37 -6.19 -6.70 -2.52
CA SER A 37 -5.57 -5.43 -2.96
C SER A 37 -6.63 -4.35 -2.90
N THR A 38 -6.39 -3.30 -2.12
CA THR A 38 -7.33 -2.20 -1.99
C THR A 38 -7.11 -1.15 -3.08
N ILE A 39 -8.09 -0.30 -3.28
CA ILE A 39 -8.06 0.80 -4.25
C ILE A 39 -7.79 2.09 -3.49
N CYS A 40 -6.67 2.73 -3.78
CA CYS A 40 -6.31 4.03 -3.24
C CYS A 40 -6.94 5.18 -4.03
N GLY A 41 -7.10 6.32 -3.38
CA GLY A 41 -7.52 7.55 -4.06
C GLY A 41 -6.58 7.98 -5.19
N SER A 42 -5.29 7.64 -5.09
CA SER A 42 -4.30 7.91 -6.14
C SER A 42 -4.48 7.03 -7.37
N ASP A 43 -4.94 5.76 -7.22
CA ASP A 43 -5.28 4.92 -8.37
C ASP A 43 -6.38 5.57 -9.21
N ILE A 44 -7.37 6.18 -8.54
CA ILE A 44 -8.49 6.83 -9.23
C ILE A 44 -8.06 8.15 -9.89
N ARG A 45 -7.39 9.02 -9.13
CA ARG A 45 -7.07 10.38 -9.61
C ARG A 45 -5.95 10.42 -10.62
N CYS A 46 -4.94 9.59 -10.42
CA CYS A 46 -3.64 9.76 -11.07
C CYS A 46 -3.35 8.70 -12.11
N ILE A 47 -4.07 7.58 -12.11
CA ILE A 47 -3.83 6.46 -13.02
C ILE A 47 -5.09 6.12 -13.82
N TYR A 48 -6.22 5.91 -13.15
CA TYR A 48 -7.47 5.52 -13.79
C TYR A 48 -8.02 6.62 -14.71
N ARG A 49 -8.07 7.87 -14.22
CA ARG A 49 -8.56 9.02 -14.99
C ARG A 49 -7.51 9.58 -15.93
N GLU A 50 -6.27 9.65 -15.45
CA GLU A 50 -5.13 10.15 -16.21
C GLU A 50 -3.82 9.57 -15.66
N HIS A 51 -2.79 9.51 -16.50
CA HIS A 51 -1.45 9.18 -16.04
C HIS A 51 -0.73 10.45 -15.61
N VAL A 52 -0.35 10.54 -14.35
CA VAL A 52 0.45 11.65 -13.88
C VAL A 52 1.91 11.37 -14.03
N GLY A 53 2.59 12.45 -14.20
CA GLY A 53 3.89 12.49 -13.73
C GLY A 53 5.01 12.49 -14.71
N LYS A 54 6.11 12.87 -14.11
CA LYS A 54 7.44 12.85 -14.68
C LYS A 54 8.38 12.35 -13.59
N GLY A 55 9.48 11.73 -13.97
CA GLY A 55 10.46 11.20 -13.02
C GLY A 55 9.99 9.95 -12.26
N PRO A 56 10.44 9.77 -11.01
CA PRO A 56 10.19 8.54 -10.24
C PRO A 56 8.72 8.25 -9.94
N GLU A 57 7.88 9.27 -10.00
CA GLU A 57 6.45 9.16 -9.73
C GLU A 57 5.62 8.83 -10.99
N ALA A 58 6.25 8.81 -12.15
CA ALA A 58 5.57 8.53 -13.41
C ALA A 58 4.99 7.12 -13.43
N TYR A 59 3.72 6.99 -13.81
CA TYR A 59 3.12 5.71 -14.11
C TYR A 59 3.69 5.14 -15.42
N ILE A 60 4.04 3.86 -15.43
CA ILE A 60 4.47 3.16 -16.65
C ILE A 60 3.25 2.49 -17.28
N PRO A 61 2.79 2.92 -18.47
CA PRO A 61 1.64 2.34 -19.14
C PRO A 61 1.82 0.83 -19.35
N GLY A 62 0.75 0.07 -19.09
CA GLY A 62 0.75 -1.38 -19.23
C GLY A 62 1.18 -2.13 -17.97
N THR A 63 1.60 -1.44 -16.91
CA THR A 63 1.86 -2.04 -15.59
C THR A 63 0.55 -2.55 -14.97
N ILE A 64 0.59 -3.72 -14.32
CA ILE A 64 -0.53 -4.20 -13.49
C ILE A 64 -0.71 -3.22 -12.33
N ALA A 65 -1.91 -2.69 -12.18
CA ALA A 65 -2.25 -1.70 -11.16
C ALA A 65 -2.34 -2.31 -9.74
N GLY A 66 -2.60 -1.46 -8.74
CA GLY A 66 -2.83 -1.86 -7.35
C GLY A 66 -1.55 -1.85 -6.50
N HIS A 67 -1.40 -0.78 -5.72
CA HIS A 67 -0.22 -0.60 -4.87
C HIS A 67 -0.48 -0.90 -3.38
N GLU A 68 -1.61 -1.50 -3.07
CA GLU A 68 -1.99 -1.89 -1.71
C GLU A 68 -2.18 -3.42 -1.58
N PRO A 69 -1.21 -4.27 -2.01
CA PRO A 69 -1.38 -5.71 -2.00
C PRO A 69 -1.04 -6.34 -0.65
N CYS A 70 -1.80 -7.38 -0.33
CA CYS A 70 -1.58 -8.27 0.79
C CYS A 70 -1.88 -9.72 0.38
N GLY A 71 -1.05 -10.66 0.79
CA GLY A 71 -1.21 -12.04 0.35
C GLY A 71 -0.35 -13.04 1.10
N GLN A 72 -0.18 -14.21 0.50
CA GLN A 72 0.60 -15.31 1.05
C GLN A 72 1.72 -15.70 0.08
N ILE A 73 2.92 -15.90 0.61
CA ILE A 73 4.07 -16.35 -0.17
C ILE A 73 3.81 -17.79 -0.66
N VAL A 74 3.89 -17.98 -1.97
CA VAL A 74 3.68 -19.30 -2.60
C VAL A 74 4.95 -19.87 -3.22
N GLU A 75 5.93 -19.02 -3.56
CA GLU A 75 7.22 -19.46 -4.09
C GLU A 75 8.33 -18.54 -3.58
N GLU A 76 9.48 -19.13 -3.28
CA GLU A 76 10.67 -18.47 -2.75
C GLU A 76 11.75 -18.37 -3.82
N GLY A 77 12.36 -17.19 -3.93
CA GLY A 77 13.64 -17.06 -4.61
C GLY A 77 14.80 -17.40 -3.67
N GLN A 78 16.01 -17.35 -4.20
CA GLN A 78 17.22 -17.60 -3.39
C GLN A 78 17.53 -16.39 -2.47
N GLY A 79 18.25 -16.66 -1.38
CA GLY A 79 18.83 -15.61 -0.50
C GLY A 79 17.86 -14.94 0.45
N LEU A 80 16.67 -15.47 0.67
CA LEU A 80 15.73 -14.99 1.69
C LEU A 80 16.28 -15.21 3.10
N ARG A 81 15.97 -14.30 4.02
CA ARG A 81 16.44 -14.32 5.41
C ARG A 81 15.32 -14.21 6.45
N ARG A 82 14.19 -13.64 6.08
CA ARG A 82 13.12 -13.26 7.02
C ARG A 82 11.82 -14.00 6.76
N PHE A 83 11.55 -14.35 5.51
CA PHE A 83 10.27 -14.90 5.08
C PHE A 83 10.45 -16.22 4.35
N LYS A 84 9.40 -17.05 4.38
CA LYS A 84 9.32 -18.35 3.73
C LYS A 84 7.96 -18.57 3.10
N LYS A 85 7.84 -19.61 2.27
CA LYS A 85 6.57 -20.06 1.71
C LYS A 85 5.54 -20.34 2.82
N GLY A 86 4.33 -19.86 2.61
CA GLY A 86 3.23 -19.94 3.55
C GLY A 86 3.06 -18.70 4.43
N ASP A 87 4.06 -17.85 4.55
CA ASP A 87 3.96 -16.63 5.36
C ASP A 87 2.94 -15.65 4.76
N ARG A 88 2.17 -15.03 5.65
CA ARG A 88 1.20 -13.99 5.34
C ARG A 88 1.90 -12.64 5.38
N VAL A 89 1.80 -11.88 4.29
CA VAL A 89 2.59 -10.65 4.13
C VAL A 89 1.79 -9.52 3.52
N ILE A 90 2.15 -8.30 3.93
CA ILE A 90 1.77 -7.04 3.33
C ILE A 90 2.95 -6.59 2.47
N VAL A 91 2.69 -6.07 1.28
CA VAL A 91 3.74 -5.49 0.45
C VAL A 91 3.73 -3.97 0.62
N TYR A 92 4.80 -3.42 1.20
CA TYR A 92 4.98 -1.97 1.23
C TYR A 92 5.13 -1.44 -0.20
N HIS A 93 4.31 -0.47 -0.54
CA HIS A 93 4.12 -0.07 -1.94
C HIS A 93 5.33 0.58 -2.63
N ILE A 94 6.36 0.97 -1.89
CA ILE A 94 7.60 1.55 -2.45
C ILE A 94 8.77 0.61 -2.25
N SER A 95 9.38 0.19 -3.35
CA SER A 95 10.66 -0.50 -3.34
C SER A 95 11.79 0.51 -3.49
N GLY A 96 12.47 0.80 -2.38
CA GLY A 96 13.64 1.67 -2.36
C GLY A 96 14.91 0.93 -2.78
N CYS A 97 16.02 1.67 -2.98
CA CYS A 97 17.31 1.05 -3.34
C CYS A 97 17.96 0.25 -2.18
N GLY A 98 17.50 0.42 -0.95
CA GLY A 98 17.99 -0.28 0.24
C GLY A 98 19.29 0.26 0.83
N VAL A 99 20.05 1.09 0.10
CA VAL A 99 21.42 1.50 0.51
C VAL A 99 21.60 2.99 0.76
N CYS A 100 20.73 3.87 0.27
CA CYS A 100 20.83 5.30 0.53
C CYS A 100 20.43 5.64 1.97
N HIS A 101 20.75 6.85 2.40
CA HIS A 101 20.46 7.32 3.76
C HIS A 101 18.99 7.15 4.16
N ASP A 102 18.05 7.53 3.28
CA ASP A 102 16.63 7.41 3.58
C ASP A 102 16.16 5.96 3.67
N CYS A 103 16.61 5.11 2.75
CA CYS A 103 16.28 3.68 2.79
C CYS A 103 16.80 2.99 4.06
N ARG A 104 17.99 3.36 4.54
CA ARG A 104 18.56 2.81 5.79
C ARG A 104 17.78 3.22 7.03
N LYS A 105 16.98 4.29 6.94
CA LYS A 105 16.06 4.74 7.98
C LYS A 105 14.65 4.20 7.81
N GLY A 106 14.38 3.39 6.77
CA GLY A 106 13.05 2.88 6.45
C GLY A 106 12.20 3.81 5.59
N TYR A 107 12.68 5.02 5.26
CA TYR A 107 11.94 5.99 4.44
C TYR A 107 12.12 5.74 2.94
N TYR A 108 11.64 4.61 2.45
CA TYR A 108 11.76 4.24 1.02
C TYR A 108 11.04 5.23 0.10
N ILE A 109 9.98 5.89 0.60
CA ILE A 109 9.26 6.93 -0.15
C ILE A 109 10.19 8.09 -0.55
N SER A 110 11.17 8.44 0.27
CA SER A 110 12.14 9.51 0.04
C SER A 110 13.36 9.08 -0.78
N CYS A 111 13.44 7.83 -1.20
CA CYS A 111 14.54 7.31 -2.00
C CYS A 111 14.61 8.01 -3.37
N LYS A 112 15.72 8.70 -3.64
CA LYS A 112 15.98 9.40 -4.91
C LYS A 112 16.76 8.56 -5.93
N SER A 113 16.98 7.29 -5.65
CA SER A 113 17.69 6.39 -6.56
C SER A 113 16.86 6.12 -7.83
N LYS A 114 17.54 6.01 -8.96
CA LYS A 114 16.92 5.54 -10.21
C LYS A 114 16.34 4.11 -10.12
N TYR A 115 16.69 3.37 -9.09
CA TYR A 115 16.17 2.01 -8.83
C TYR A 115 14.91 2.00 -7.97
N ARG A 116 14.48 3.16 -7.42
CA ARG A 116 13.19 3.25 -6.72
C ARG A 116 12.05 2.93 -7.68
N ARG A 117 11.13 2.08 -7.23
CA ARG A 117 9.91 1.72 -7.98
C ARG A 117 8.72 1.65 -7.02
N ALA A 118 7.58 2.12 -7.48
CA ALA A 118 6.31 1.90 -6.81
C ALA A 118 5.59 0.71 -7.45
N TYR A 119 5.14 -0.22 -6.62
CA TYR A 119 4.26 -1.30 -7.05
C TYR A 119 2.95 -0.72 -7.58
N GLY A 120 2.41 -1.30 -8.63
CA GLY A 120 1.19 -0.81 -9.28
C GLY A 120 1.36 0.47 -10.10
N TRP A 121 2.57 1.06 -10.15
CA TRP A 121 2.88 2.26 -10.92
C TRP A 121 4.08 2.09 -11.86
N GLN A 122 5.22 1.64 -11.36
CA GLN A 122 6.47 1.49 -12.11
C GLN A 122 6.95 0.05 -12.17
N ARG A 123 6.29 -0.82 -11.46
CA ARG A 123 6.39 -2.27 -11.52
C ARG A 123 5.02 -2.86 -11.20
N ASP A 124 4.78 -4.08 -11.59
CA ASP A 124 3.50 -4.74 -11.43
C ASP A 124 3.04 -4.75 -9.98
N GLY A 125 1.75 -4.51 -9.80
CA GLY A 125 1.05 -4.42 -8.52
C GLY A 125 0.15 -5.61 -8.22
N GLY A 126 -0.73 -5.43 -7.25
CA GLY A 126 -1.57 -6.48 -6.67
C GLY A 126 -2.93 -6.70 -7.34
N MET A 127 -3.28 -5.99 -8.41
CA MET A 127 -4.54 -6.25 -9.13
C MET A 127 -4.39 -7.40 -10.15
N ALA A 128 -3.78 -8.49 -9.69
CA ALA A 128 -3.61 -9.77 -10.36
C ALA A 128 -3.56 -10.90 -9.33
N PRO A 129 -3.73 -12.18 -9.75
CA PRO A 129 -3.64 -13.33 -8.85
C PRO A 129 -2.29 -13.48 -8.14
N TYR A 130 -1.21 -13.01 -8.76
CA TYR A 130 0.13 -13.10 -8.19
C TYR A 130 0.88 -11.78 -8.35
N ILE A 131 1.76 -11.49 -7.39
CA ILE A 131 2.69 -10.35 -7.42
C ILE A 131 4.10 -10.82 -7.05
N LEU A 132 5.10 -10.32 -7.79
CA LEU A 132 6.51 -10.50 -7.47
C LEU A 132 6.98 -9.36 -6.57
N ALA A 133 7.50 -9.68 -5.40
CA ALA A 133 7.96 -8.66 -4.43
C ALA A 133 9.37 -8.95 -3.91
N GLU A 134 10.08 -7.86 -3.55
CA GLU A 134 11.36 -7.94 -2.85
C GLU A 134 11.12 -8.27 -1.38
N GLU A 135 11.90 -9.17 -0.78
CA GLU A 135 11.80 -9.51 0.64
C GLU A 135 11.87 -8.27 1.55
N LYS A 136 12.73 -7.31 1.20
CA LYS A 136 12.91 -6.06 1.99
C LYS A 136 11.67 -5.18 2.05
N ASP A 137 10.74 -5.35 1.11
CA ASP A 137 9.51 -4.56 1.01
C ASP A 137 8.34 -5.26 1.74
N LEU A 138 8.58 -6.40 2.39
CA LEU A 138 7.55 -7.19 3.06
C LEU A 138 7.44 -6.86 4.54
N ILE A 139 6.20 -6.78 4.99
CA ILE A 139 5.81 -6.64 6.39
C ILE A 139 5.00 -7.89 6.76
N PRO A 140 5.29 -8.57 7.88
CA PRO A 140 4.49 -9.72 8.30
C PRO A 140 3.05 -9.28 8.63
N LEU A 141 2.07 -10.03 8.15
CA LEU A 141 0.67 -9.84 8.54
C LEU A 141 0.38 -10.66 9.81
N PRO A 142 0.10 -10.02 10.96
CA PRO A 142 -0.23 -10.71 12.20
C PRO A 142 -1.48 -11.59 12.07
N GLU A 143 -1.50 -12.73 12.78
CA GLU A 143 -2.60 -13.71 12.74
C GLU A 143 -4.00 -13.13 12.98
N PRO A 144 -4.23 -12.20 13.93
CA PRO A 144 -5.56 -11.62 14.15
C PRO A 144 -6.10 -10.78 13.01
N LEU A 145 -5.20 -10.31 12.11
CA LEU A 145 -5.60 -9.44 11.00
C LEU A 145 -5.97 -10.26 9.75
N THR A 146 -6.99 -9.80 9.05
CA THR A 146 -7.35 -10.36 7.74
C THR A 146 -6.46 -9.81 6.63
N TYR A 147 -6.45 -10.45 5.46
CA TYR A 147 -5.76 -9.90 4.29
C TYR A 147 -6.32 -8.54 3.85
N LYS A 148 -7.62 -8.27 4.10
CA LYS A 148 -8.23 -6.97 3.83
C LYS A 148 -7.66 -5.87 4.73
N ASP A 149 -7.45 -6.18 6.01
CA ASP A 149 -6.81 -5.26 6.95
C ASP A 149 -5.37 -4.99 6.52
N GLY A 150 -4.62 -6.05 6.16
CA GLY A 150 -3.25 -5.92 5.67
C GLY A 150 -3.13 -5.07 4.39
N ALA A 151 -4.06 -5.20 3.47
CA ALA A 151 -4.08 -4.40 2.25
C ALA A 151 -4.24 -2.89 2.56
N GLN A 152 -5.06 -2.52 3.54
CA GLN A 152 -5.19 -1.13 3.99
C GLN A 152 -3.89 -0.57 4.61
N VAL A 153 -3.10 -1.44 5.25
CA VAL A 153 -1.82 -1.04 5.88
C VAL A 153 -0.77 -0.69 4.84
N ALA A 154 -0.78 -1.33 3.67
CA ALA A 154 0.23 -1.17 2.63
C ALA A 154 0.45 0.29 2.18
N CYS A 155 -0.58 1.14 2.20
CA CYS A 155 -0.51 2.55 1.85
C CYS A 155 -1.28 3.44 2.84
N GLY A 156 -2.60 3.26 2.95
CA GLY A 156 -3.47 4.19 3.68
C GLY A 156 -3.06 4.38 5.14
N PHE A 157 -3.02 3.29 5.92
CA PHE A 157 -2.59 3.34 7.32
C PHE A 157 -1.11 3.66 7.46
N GLY A 158 -0.23 3.13 6.60
CA GLY A 158 1.20 3.41 6.64
C GLY A 158 1.52 4.90 6.45
N THR A 159 0.84 5.55 5.50
CA THR A 159 0.96 7.00 5.26
C THR A 159 0.54 7.82 6.48
N VAL A 160 -0.58 7.45 7.09
CA VAL A 160 -1.08 8.15 8.29
C VAL A 160 -0.21 7.89 9.51
N TYR A 161 0.27 6.66 9.67
CA TYR A 161 1.17 6.31 10.77
C TYR A 161 2.42 7.20 10.76
N GLU A 162 3.08 7.33 9.62
CA GLU A 162 4.23 8.22 9.45
C GLU A 162 3.90 9.68 9.77
N ALA A 163 2.72 10.17 9.31
CA ALA A 163 2.30 11.54 9.57
C ALA A 163 2.08 11.79 11.07
N ILE A 164 1.35 10.90 11.76
CA ILE A 164 1.05 11.02 13.19
C ILE A 164 2.31 10.91 14.04
N GLU A 165 3.24 10.00 13.67
CA GLU A 165 4.54 9.87 14.33
C GLU A 165 5.36 11.15 14.20
N LYS A 166 5.43 11.75 13.01
CA LYS A 166 6.16 13.00 12.77
C LYS A 166 5.64 14.20 13.54
N ILE A 167 4.32 14.30 13.75
CA ILE A 167 3.73 15.38 14.56
C ILE A 167 3.71 15.07 16.05
N GLY A 168 4.08 13.86 16.46
CA GLY A 168 4.25 13.47 17.85
C GLY A 168 2.94 13.42 18.64
N VAL A 169 1.87 12.85 18.07
CA VAL A 169 0.58 12.73 18.76
C VAL A 169 0.72 11.97 20.08
N SER A 170 0.10 12.50 21.13
CA SER A 170 0.12 11.92 22.47
C SER A 170 -1.14 12.29 23.26
N GLY A 171 -1.24 11.85 24.51
CA GLY A 171 -2.33 12.16 25.45
C GLY A 171 -2.53 13.64 25.76
N ASN A 172 -1.60 14.50 25.40
CA ASN A 172 -1.73 15.94 25.59
C ASN A 172 -2.34 16.68 24.40
N HIS A 173 -2.76 15.94 23.34
CA HIS A 173 -3.18 16.55 22.10
C HIS A 173 -4.65 16.31 21.79
N THR A 174 -5.33 17.36 21.34
CA THR A 174 -6.57 17.29 20.57
C THR A 174 -6.21 17.20 19.10
N VAL A 175 -6.69 16.17 18.40
CA VAL A 175 -6.40 15.95 16.98
C VAL A 175 -7.65 16.27 16.16
N LEU A 176 -7.51 17.22 15.23
CA LEU A 176 -8.53 17.56 14.25
C LEU A 176 -8.20 16.92 12.91
N VAL A 177 -9.14 16.16 12.34
CA VAL A 177 -9.03 15.55 11.02
C VAL A 177 -10.11 16.08 10.09
N THR A 178 -9.70 16.67 8.97
CA THR A 178 -10.62 17.15 7.92
C THR A 178 -10.69 16.12 6.79
N GLY A 179 -11.93 15.70 6.46
CA GLY A 179 -12.20 14.64 5.49
C GLY A 179 -12.11 13.24 6.11
N LEU A 180 -13.27 12.58 6.26
CA LEU A 180 -13.37 11.24 6.85
C LEU A 180 -13.49 10.14 5.78
N GLY A 181 -12.71 10.26 4.72
CA GLY A 181 -12.44 9.15 3.80
C GLY A 181 -11.54 8.09 4.45
N PRO A 182 -11.08 7.05 3.71
CA PRO A 182 -10.26 5.98 4.27
C PRO A 182 -9.04 6.48 5.06
N VAL A 183 -8.31 7.46 4.53
CA VAL A 183 -7.14 8.07 5.19
C VAL A 183 -7.53 8.83 6.45
N GLY A 184 -8.62 9.62 6.42
CA GLY A 184 -9.08 10.37 7.60
C GLY A 184 -9.59 9.46 8.70
N LEU A 185 -10.32 8.39 8.39
CA LEU A 185 -10.74 7.39 9.36
C LEU A 185 -9.53 6.68 9.98
N ALA A 186 -8.54 6.30 9.15
CA ALA A 186 -7.28 5.73 9.63
C ALA A 186 -6.55 6.71 10.58
N ALA A 187 -6.57 8.02 10.27
CA ALA A 187 -5.96 9.05 11.12
C ALA A 187 -6.60 9.10 12.50
N LEU A 188 -7.94 9.10 12.57
CA LEU A 188 -8.64 9.07 13.85
C LEU A 188 -8.34 7.79 14.63
N MET A 189 -8.34 6.62 13.96
CA MET A 189 -8.04 5.33 14.59
C MET A 189 -6.63 5.30 15.17
N LEU A 190 -5.63 5.71 14.38
CA LEU A 190 -4.23 5.71 14.81
C LEU A 190 -3.97 6.78 15.88
N ALA A 191 -4.52 7.98 15.74
CA ALA A 191 -4.39 9.02 16.76
C ALA A 191 -4.95 8.56 18.12
N ARG A 192 -6.09 7.86 18.12
CA ARG A 192 -6.64 7.22 19.32
C ARG A 192 -5.69 6.16 19.89
N ALA A 193 -5.20 5.27 19.03
CA ALA A 193 -4.30 4.21 19.45
C ALA A 193 -2.98 4.76 20.03
N MET A 194 -2.53 5.92 19.55
CA MET A 194 -1.37 6.65 20.08
C MET A 194 -1.69 7.54 21.29
N GLY A 195 -2.93 7.49 21.79
CA GLY A 195 -3.32 8.08 23.06
C GLY A 195 -3.82 9.51 22.99
N ALA A 196 -4.16 10.04 21.81
CA ALA A 196 -4.74 11.40 21.72
C ALA A 196 -5.93 11.57 22.69
N ASP A 197 -5.92 12.69 23.43
CA ASP A 197 -6.94 12.98 24.42
C ASP A 197 -8.32 13.20 23.77
N LYS A 198 -8.37 13.99 22.70
CA LYS A 198 -9.60 14.30 21.99
C LYS A 198 -9.44 14.18 20.48
N LEU A 199 -10.44 13.60 19.84
CA LEU A 199 -10.54 13.48 18.40
C LEU A 199 -11.71 14.30 17.86
N ILE A 200 -11.46 15.08 16.82
CA ILE A 200 -12.48 15.87 16.12
C ILE A 200 -12.40 15.53 14.64
N GLY A 201 -13.48 15.00 14.08
CA GLY A 201 -13.61 14.75 12.66
C GLY A 201 -14.52 15.76 11.98
N VAL A 202 -14.10 16.30 10.83
CA VAL A 202 -14.90 17.21 10.00
C VAL A 202 -15.12 16.57 8.63
N GLU A 203 -16.37 16.42 8.23
CA GLU A 203 -16.77 15.82 6.96
C GLU A 203 -18.12 16.41 6.51
N MET A 204 -18.36 16.48 5.20
CA MET A 204 -19.63 16.96 4.64
C MET A 204 -20.53 15.81 4.16
N ASN A 205 -20.00 14.62 3.99
CA ASN A 205 -20.73 13.45 3.51
C ASN A 205 -21.35 12.70 4.70
N ASP A 206 -22.68 12.66 4.78
CA ASP A 206 -23.42 12.06 5.88
C ASP A 206 -23.08 10.58 6.10
N TYR A 207 -22.89 9.80 5.02
CA TYR A 207 -22.52 8.40 5.16
C TYR A 207 -21.19 8.24 5.91
N ARG A 208 -20.18 9.06 5.59
CA ARG A 208 -18.86 9.01 6.25
C ARG A 208 -18.94 9.49 7.70
N ILE A 209 -19.77 10.49 7.98
CA ILE A 209 -20.04 10.95 9.35
C ILE A 209 -20.65 9.80 10.16
N GLN A 210 -21.68 9.15 9.64
CA GLN A 210 -22.33 8.03 10.32
C GLN A 210 -21.38 6.84 10.51
N LEU A 211 -20.51 6.56 9.51
CA LEU A 211 -19.51 5.52 9.64
C LEU A 211 -18.50 5.83 10.75
N ALA A 212 -17.99 7.06 10.82
CA ALA A 212 -17.08 7.48 11.90
C ALA A 212 -17.72 7.31 13.28
N LYS A 213 -19.00 7.72 13.44
CA LYS A 213 -19.78 7.51 14.67
C LYS A 213 -19.95 6.03 15.00
N LYS A 214 -20.31 5.20 14.02
CA LYS A 214 -20.46 3.75 14.20
C LYS A 214 -19.15 3.08 14.64
N LEU A 215 -18.03 3.58 14.18
CA LEU A 215 -16.69 3.14 14.59
C LEU A 215 -16.24 3.74 15.92
N GLY A 216 -17.05 4.58 16.53
CA GLY A 216 -16.73 5.26 17.78
C GLY A 216 -15.55 6.23 17.66
N LEU A 217 -15.29 6.80 16.50
CA LEU A 217 -14.11 7.63 16.23
C LEU A 217 -14.36 9.14 16.42
N ALA A 218 -15.60 9.56 16.52
CA ALA A 218 -15.99 10.96 16.67
C ALA A 218 -17.35 11.06 17.40
#